data_0065479c5330da13e5a37fc750275560
#
_entry.id   0065479c5330da13e5a37fc750275560
#
_cell.length_a   1.000
_cell.length_b   1.000
_cell.length_c   1.000
_cell.angle_alpha   90.00
_cell.angle_beta   90.00
_cell.angle_gamma   90.00
#
_symmetry.space_group_name_H-M   'P 1'
#
loop_
_entity.id
_entity.type
_entity.pdbx_description
1 polymer ?
#
loop_
_entity_poly.entity_id
_entity_poly.type
_entity_poly.pdbx_seq_one_letter_code
_entity_poly.pdbx_strand_id
1 'polypeptide(L)'
;DRVIAQYNRTDIPFHDRLSFLGIAASNLDEFISVRFAGLFHAMEDLDSDDLNATYRKVLTRIIEQREKINAYVNKGIPERMSNSIIRYGDERFKITDKIRRYFKHEIFPILTPISLGSNKEVPKFNDNDVNFFIRLASNQEGVKATYCFLQIPHQIPRIIRMGKHYYFVEDIVRSMFDEIFNNSIIEDYMLFKVIKECDAEVDHDDNISIIDRVNNVLVKREENNVIYLDVEMNTDDLSTSSSLLKKLTKLLKVERKHVYAINTKTVGLRTISHQYLKSKPFRKVYIDGDAVWTSFKPKLPSELMDETSIFDYLDDDDLILHHPYHSYDTVVGFIQEAANDPDVISIKQ
;
A
#
# COMPACT_ATOMS: atom_id res chain seq x y z
N ASP A 1 16.85 -3.42 -7.30
CA ASP A 1 17.30 -3.35 -8.70
C ASP A 1 16.98 -4.62 -9.49
N ARG A 2 17.31 -5.85 -9.00
CA ARG A 2 17.10 -7.10 -9.76
C ARG A 2 15.62 -7.39 -10.04
N VAL A 3 14.73 -7.10 -9.10
CA VAL A 3 13.28 -7.26 -9.27
C VAL A 3 12.74 -6.24 -10.27
N ILE A 4 13.16 -4.97 -10.15
CA ILE A 4 12.78 -3.90 -11.10
C ILE A 4 13.27 -4.24 -12.52
N ALA A 5 14.46 -4.84 -12.66
CA ALA A 5 15.01 -5.22 -13.96
C ALA A 5 14.15 -6.24 -14.72
N GLN A 6 13.34 -7.03 -14.02
CA GLN A 6 12.40 -7.97 -14.67
C GLN A 6 11.36 -7.26 -15.55
N TYR A 7 11.07 -5.99 -15.29
CA TYR A 7 10.15 -5.22 -16.12
C TYR A 7 10.66 -5.05 -17.57
N ASN A 8 11.97 -5.03 -17.78
CA ASN A 8 12.58 -4.86 -19.10
C ASN A 8 12.62 -6.16 -19.93
N ARG A 9 12.27 -7.30 -19.37
CA ARG A 9 12.27 -8.59 -20.07
C ARG A 9 11.11 -8.66 -21.04
N THR A 10 11.42 -8.88 -22.33
CA THR A 10 10.42 -9.00 -23.41
C THR A 10 9.85 -10.40 -23.56
N ASP A 11 10.51 -11.40 -22.98
CA ASP A 11 10.10 -12.81 -22.94
C ASP A 11 9.05 -13.09 -21.86
N ILE A 12 8.73 -12.10 -21.01
CA ILE A 12 7.72 -12.20 -19.95
C ILE A 12 6.48 -11.39 -20.35
N PRO A 13 5.27 -11.92 -20.16
CA PRO A 13 4.02 -11.18 -20.39
C PRO A 13 3.99 -9.84 -19.65
N PHE A 14 3.37 -8.84 -20.24
CA PHE A 14 3.37 -7.49 -19.67
C PHE A 14 2.74 -7.41 -18.26
N HIS A 15 1.69 -8.21 -18.03
CA HIS A 15 1.08 -8.32 -16.69
C HIS A 15 2.08 -8.78 -15.62
N ASP A 16 2.89 -9.80 -15.95
CA ASP A 16 3.88 -10.33 -15.02
C ASP A 16 5.00 -9.32 -14.79
N ARG A 17 5.41 -8.58 -15.84
CA ARG A 17 6.38 -7.48 -15.72
C ARG A 17 5.89 -6.38 -14.77
N LEU A 18 4.61 -6.00 -14.86
CA LEU A 18 4.02 -5.04 -13.91
C LEU A 18 3.94 -5.61 -12.50
N SER A 19 3.68 -6.91 -12.36
CA SER A 19 3.67 -7.57 -11.05
C SER A 19 5.03 -7.48 -10.36
N PHE A 20 6.14 -7.57 -11.11
CA PHE A 20 7.48 -7.37 -10.56
C PHE A 20 7.70 -5.93 -10.07
N LEU A 21 7.13 -4.92 -10.73
CA LEU A 21 7.17 -3.54 -10.20
C LEU A 21 6.39 -3.41 -8.89
N GLY A 22 5.24 -4.06 -8.80
CA GLY A 22 4.46 -4.12 -7.57
C GLY A 22 5.22 -4.79 -6.42
N ILE A 23 5.88 -5.93 -6.69
CA ILE A 23 6.76 -6.61 -5.73
C ILE A 23 7.91 -5.69 -5.30
N ALA A 24 8.55 -5.01 -6.25
CA ALA A 24 9.64 -4.09 -5.94
C ALA A 24 9.19 -2.92 -5.06
N ALA A 25 8.00 -2.35 -5.33
CA ALA A 25 7.42 -1.29 -4.52
C ALA A 25 7.10 -1.75 -3.10
N SER A 26 6.49 -2.94 -2.96
CA SER A 26 6.17 -3.53 -1.66
C SER A 26 7.43 -3.83 -0.83
N ASN A 27 8.44 -4.42 -1.46
CA ASN A 27 9.72 -4.69 -0.79
C ASN A 27 10.44 -3.40 -0.36
N LEU A 28 10.28 -2.32 -1.14
CA LEU A 28 10.85 -1.02 -0.77
C LEU A 28 10.11 -0.39 0.41
N ASP A 29 8.79 -0.50 0.46
CA ASP A 29 7.98 -0.04 1.59
C ASP A 29 8.37 -0.79 2.87
N GLU A 30 8.52 -2.12 2.79
CA GLU A 30 8.96 -2.95 3.92
C GLU A 30 10.40 -2.62 4.36
N PHE A 31 11.30 -2.42 3.39
CA PHE A 31 12.67 -1.98 3.70
C PHE A 31 12.69 -0.65 4.45
N ILE A 32 11.86 0.31 4.04
CA ILE A 32 11.74 1.61 4.70
C ILE A 32 11.19 1.42 6.11
N SER A 33 10.14 0.65 6.24
CA SER A 33 9.45 0.43 7.53
C SER A 33 10.32 -0.26 8.58
N VAL A 34 11.22 -1.17 8.17
CA VAL A 34 12.02 -1.98 9.09
C VAL A 34 13.47 -1.50 9.15
N ARG A 35 14.17 -1.56 8.01
CA ARG A 35 15.63 -1.36 7.98
C ARG A 35 16.05 0.10 7.99
N PHE A 36 15.34 0.91 7.19
CA PHE A 36 15.62 2.34 7.14
C PHE A 36 15.19 3.05 8.45
N ALA A 37 14.09 2.63 9.05
CA ALA A 37 13.65 3.10 10.35
C ALA A 37 14.72 2.84 11.43
N GLY A 38 15.21 1.61 11.55
CA GLY A 38 16.29 1.28 12.50
C GLY A 38 17.59 2.06 12.24
N LEU A 39 17.96 2.26 10.95
CA LEU A 39 19.13 3.08 10.62
C LEU A 39 18.92 4.56 11.00
N PHE A 40 17.70 5.08 10.83
CA PHE A 40 17.35 6.46 11.19
C PHE A 40 17.48 6.67 12.69
N HIS A 41 16.93 5.79 13.53
CA HIS A 41 17.06 5.87 14.97
C HIS A 41 18.52 5.71 15.44
N ALA A 42 19.25 4.75 14.88
CA ALA A 42 20.66 4.61 15.20
C ALA A 42 21.50 5.86 14.86
N MET A 43 21.13 6.57 13.81
CA MET A 43 21.77 7.85 13.43
C MET A 43 21.39 8.99 14.41
N GLU A 44 20.16 9.01 14.93
CA GLU A 44 19.74 10.01 15.92
C GLU A 44 20.38 9.77 17.29
N ASP A 45 20.58 8.51 17.67
CA ASP A 45 21.13 8.13 18.97
C ASP A 45 22.67 8.20 19.02
N LEU A 46 23.32 7.97 17.89
CA LEU A 46 24.78 7.88 17.78
C LEU A 46 25.29 8.95 16.80
N ASP A 47 25.99 9.96 17.32
CA ASP A 47 26.63 11.00 16.50
C ASP A 47 27.89 10.42 15.82
N SER A 48 27.69 9.71 14.70
CA SER A 48 28.72 9.03 13.93
C SER A 48 28.70 9.45 12.47
N ASP A 49 29.83 9.95 11.98
CA ASP A 49 29.99 10.34 10.57
C ASP A 49 29.74 9.18 9.59
N ASP A 50 30.13 7.97 9.96
CA ASP A 50 29.91 6.76 9.13
C ASP A 50 28.43 6.40 9.04
N LEU A 51 27.68 6.50 10.14
CA LEU A 51 26.23 6.28 10.16
C LEU A 51 25.53 7.35 9.34
N ASN A 52 25.90 8.61 9.50
CA ASN A 52 25.38 9.73 8.71
C ASN A 52 25.64 9.56 7.20
N ALA A 53 26.83 9.10 6.83
CA ALA A 53 27.18 8.82 5.43
C ALA A 53 26.38 7.64 4.88
N THR A 54 26.22 6.58 5.65
CA THR A 54 25.43 5.40 5.30
C THR A 54 23.95 5.76 5.14
N TYR A 55 23.39 6.49 6.08
CA TYR A 55 22.01 6.99 6.02
C TYR A 55 21.74 7.79 4.74
N ARG A 56 22.61 8.75 4.39
CA ARG A 56 22.46 9.55 3.16
C ARG A 56 22.50 8.69 1.90
N LYS A 57 23.41 7.71 1.83
CA LYS A 57 23.49 6.76 0.71
C LYS A 57 22.22 5.93 0.57
N VAL A 58 21.70 5.41 1.69
CA VAL A 58 20.47 4.62 1.71
C VAL A 58 19.27 5.46 1.27
N LEU A 59 19.10 6.66 1.83
CA LEU A 59 18.03 7.58 1.47
C LEU A 59 18.06 7.94 -0.03
N THR A 60 19.22 8.27 -0.57
CA THR A 60 19.39 8.52 -2.01
C THR A 60 18.95 7.31 -2.82
N ARG A 61 19.34 6.11 -2.38
CA ARG A 61 18.98 4.88 -3.07
C ARG A 61 17.48 4.58 -3.03
N ILE A 62 16.81 4.86 -1.92
CA ILE A 62 15.34 4.76 -1.81
C ILE A 62 14.68 5.67 -2.86
N ILE A 63 15.09 6.93 -2.95
CA ILE A 63 14.54 7.89 -3.91
C ILE A 63 14.77 7.42 -5.36
N GLU A 64 15.98 7.00 -5.72
CA GLU A 64 16.29 6.45 -7.04
C GLU A 64 15.41 5.24 -7.41
N GLN A 65 15.16 4.33 -6.45
CA GLN A 65 14.28 3.19 -6.69
C GLN A 65 12.82 3.63 -6.91
N ARG A 66 12.32 4.58 -6.11
CA ARG A 66 11.00 5.18 -6.28
C ARG A 66 10.85 5.81 -7.66
N GLU A 67 11.81 6.60 -8.09
CA GLU A 67 11.83 7.24 -9.41
C GLU A 67 11.81 6.22 -10.55
N LYS A 68 12.62 5.17 -10.46
CA LYS A 68 12.63 4.08 -11.46
C LYS A 68 11.28 3.38 -11.57
N ILE A 69 10.69 2.99 -10.44
CA ILE A 69 9.37 2.33 -10.41
C ILE A 69 8.33 3.26 -11.05
N ASN A 70 8.29 4.52 -10.64
CA ASN A 70 7.33 5.50 -11.17
C ASN A 70 7.53 5.76 -12.68
N ALA A 71 8.76 5.85 -13.14
CA ALA A 71 9.04 6.04 -14.57
C ALA A 71 8.49 4.89 -15.41
N TYR A 72 8.68 3.64 -14.96
CA TYR A 72 8.14 2.47 -15.65
C TYR A 72 6.61 2.42 -15.63
N VAL A 73 6.00 2.77 -14.50
CA VAL A 73 4.54 2.83 -14.36
C VAL A 73 3.95 3.89 -15.27
N ASN A 74 4.52 5.09 -15.24
CA ASN A 74 4.05 6.23 -16.03
C ASN A 74 4.19 5.99 -17.53
N LYS A 75 5.17 5.20 -17.96
CA LYS A 75 5.35 4.82 -19.36
C LYS A 75 4.49 3.62 -19.74
N GLY A 76 4.57 2.54 -19.02
CA GLY A 76 3.99 1.26 -19.40
C GLY A 76 2.47 1.22 -19.32
N ILE A 77 1.87 1.86 -18.32
CA ILE A 77 0.42 1.85 -18.15
C ILE A 77 -0.29 2.70 -19.21
N PRO A 78 0.10 3.97 -19.45
CA PRO A 78 -0.53 4.75 -20.51
C PRO A 78 -0.38 4.13 -21.90
N GLU A 79 0.78 3.59 -22.23
CA GLU A 79 1.01 2.99 -23.56
C GLU A 79 0.08 1.82 -23.85
N ARG A 80 -0.24 1.01 -22.83
CA ARG A 80 -1.00 -0.23 -23.00
C ARG A 80 -2.47 -0.14 -22.57
N MET A 81 -2.81 0.82 -21.72
CA MET A 81 -4.13 0.91 -21.07
C MET A 81 -4.81 2.25 -21.22
N SER A 82 -4.26 3.17 -21.99
CA SER A 82 -4.80 4.53 -22.14
C SER A 82 -6.29 4.56 -22.50
N ASN A 83 -6.77 3.58 -23.26
CA ASN A 83 -8.16 3.48 -23.64
C ASN A 83 -9.09 2.91 -22.57
N SER A 84 -8.54 2.25 -21.57
CA SER A 84 -9.32 1.52 -20.55
C SER A 84 -9.31 2.20 -19.19
N ILE A 85 -8.22 2.84 -18.80
CA ILE A 85 -8.11 3.61 -17.54
C ILE A 85 -8.42 5.08 -17.83
N ILE A 86 -9.34 5.64 -17.06
CA ILE A 86 -9.71 7.07 -17.12
C ILE A 86 -9.30 7.68 -15.77
N ARG A 87 -8.49 8.74 -15.82
CA ARG A 87 -7.99 9.46 -14.66
C ARG A 87 -8.66 10.81 -14.51
N TYR A 88 -8.74 11.32 -13.29
CA TYR A 88 -9.19 12.68 -13.02
C TYR A 88 -8.28 13.68 -13.76
N GLY A 89 -8.92 14.65 -14.44
CA GLY A 89 -8.24 15.58 -15.35
C GLY A 89 -8.10 15.10 -16.81
N ASP A 90 -8.45 13.85 -17.12
CA ASP A 90 -8.61 13.37 -18.49
C ASP A 90 -9.94 13.92 -19.07
N GLU A 91 -9.95 14.40 -20.32
CA GLU A 91 -11.17 14.92 -20.98
C GLU A 91 -12.32 13.89 -21.03
N ARG A 92 -12.00 12.61 -20.99
CA ARG A 92 -12.95 11.48 -20.93
C ARG A 92 -13.53 11.26 -19.55
N PHE A 93 -12.93 11.86 -18.49
CA PHE A 93 -13.44 11.72 -17.14
C PHE A 93 -14.74 12.51 -16.97
N LYS A 94 -15.84 11.79 -16.90
CA LYS A 94 -17.17 12.38 -16.71
C LYS A 94 -17.86 11.69 -15.54
N ILE A 95 -18.41 12.47 -14.63
CA ILE A 95 -19.25 11.96 -13.54
C ILE A 95 -20.58 11.51 -14.14
N THR A 96 -20.68 10.21 -14.40
CA THR A 96 -21.93 9.58 -14.87
C THR A 96 -22.83 9.24 -13.68
N ASP A 97 -24.13 9.05 -13.92
CA ASP A 97 -25.08 8.59 -12.88
C ASP A 97 -24.63 7.27 -12.25
N LYS A 98 -23.94 6.42 -13.00
CA LYS A 98 -23.40 5.16 -12.48
C LYS A 98 -22.27 5.40 -11.48
N ILE A 99 -21.33 6.33 -11.78
CA ILE A 99 -20.24 6.71 -10.86
C ILE A 99 -20.82 7.35 -9.61
N ARG A 100 -21.78 8.30 -9.78
CA ARG A 100 -22.44 8.98 -8.65
C ARG A 100 -23.20 8.01 -7.76
N ARG A 101 -23.91 7.04 -8.33
CA ARG A 101 -24.62 5.99 -7.56
C ARG A 101 -23.65 5.12 -6.80
N TYR A 102 -22.59 4.65 -7.46
CA TYR A 102 -21.56 3.84 -6.81
C TYR A 102 -20.89 4.60 -5.67
N PHE A 103 -20.53 5.87 -5.91
CA PHE A 103 -19.97 6.71 -4.85
C PHE A 103 -20.90 6.81 -3.64
N LYS A 104 -22.18 7.12 -3.86
CA LYS A 104 -23.16 7.31 -2.78
C LYS A 104 -23.44 6.04 -1.96
N HIS A 105 -23.42 4.89 -2.60
CA HIS A 105 -23.78 3.63 -1.94
C HIS A 105 -22.60 2.85 -1.39
N GLU A 106 -21.45 2.92 -2.06
CA GLU A 106 -20.32 2.05 -1.74
C GLU A 106 -19.13 2.82 -1.12
N ILE A 107 -18.91 4.09 -1.50
CA ILE A 107 -17.75 4.85 -1.04
C ILE A 107 -18.13 5.83 0.06
N PHE A 108 -19.10 6.71 -0.18
CA PHE A 108 -19.45 7.80 0.72
C PHE A 108 -19.79 7.37 2.15
N PRO A 109 -20.54 6.26 2.40
CA PRO A 109 -20.89 5.83 3.76
C PRO A 109 -19.69 5.43 4.63
N ILE A 110 -18.55 5.10 4.00
CA ILE A 110 -17.34 4.65 4.68
C ILE A 110 -16.35 5.81 4.88
N LEU A 111 -16.52 6.89 4.11
CA LEU A 111 -15.64 8.05 4.22
C LEU A 111 -15.98 8.89 5.45
N THR A 112 -14.94 9.20 6.23
CA THR A 112 -15.07 10.06 7.41
C THR A 112 -14.11 11.23 7.29
N PRO A 113 -14.57 12.43 6.87
CA PRO A 113 -13.76 13.64 6.91
C PRO A 113 -13.46 14.04 8.34
N ILE A 114 -12.19 14.24 8.69
CA ILE A 114 -11.73 14.61 10.03
C ILE A 114 -11.14 16.03 9.97
N SER A 115 -11.87 17.01 10.50
CA SER A 115 -11.40 18.38 10.58
C SER A 115 -10.40 18.55 11.73
N LEU A 116 -9.30 19.25 11.46
CA LEU A 116 -8.33 19.61 12.49
C LEU A 116 -8.88 20.76 13.34
N GLY A 117 -9.37 20.41 14.52
CA GLY A 117 -9.80 21.38 15.54
C GLY A 117 -8.65 22.08 16.22
N SER A 118 -8.97 22.83 17.28
CA SER A 118 -8.00 23.54 18.13
C SER A 118 -6.98 22.60 18.79
N ASN A 119 -7.36 21.38 19.13
CA ASN A 119 -6.50 20.39 19.77
C ASN A 119 -5.55 19.65 18.81
N LYS A 120 -5.70 19.83 17.49
CA LYS A 120 -4.78 19.32 16.46
C LYS A 120 -4.49 17.81 16.53
N GLU A 121 -5.42 17.02 17.03
CA GLU A 121 -5.26 15.56 16.98
C GLU A 121 -5.22 15.10 15.53
N VAL A 122 -4.14 14.40 15.19
CA VAL A 122 -3.95 13.80 13.87
C VAL A 122 -4.54 12.40 13.92
N PRO A 123 -5.38 12.02 12.96
CA PRO A 123 -5.93 10.68 12.92
C PRO A 123 -4.82 9.63 12.76
N LYS A 124 -5.08 8.42 13.24
CA LYS A 124 -4.21 7.27 12.97
C LYS A 124 -4.37 6.86 11.51
N PHE A 125 -3.25 6.69 10.81
CA PHE A 125 -3.22 6.25 9.42
C PHE A 125 -2.73 4.82 9.32
N ASN A 126 -3.24 4.06 8.37
CA ASN A 126 -2.71 2.75 8.00
C ASN A 126 -1.75 2.87 6.81
N ASP A 127 -0.71 2.05 6.76
CA ASP A 127 0.32 2.08 5.71
C ASP A 127 -0.22 1.85 4.30
N ASN A 128 -1.34 1.13 4.17
CA ASN A 128 -1.95 0.78 2.90
C ASN A 128 -3.05 1.73 2.44
N ASP A 129 -3.46 2.66 3.29
CA ASP A 129 -4.53 3.60 2.98
C ASP A 129 -4.01 4.77 2.15
N VAL A 130 -4.88 5.26 1.28
CA VAL A 130 -4.65 6.48 0.52
C VAL A 130 -5.42 7.60 1.20
N ASN A 131 -4.75 8.72 1.44
CA ASN A 131 -5.32 9.78 2.27
C ASN A 131 -5.27 11.11 1.53
N PHE A 132 -6.30 11.93 1.69
CA PHE A 132 -6.28 13.33 1.32
C PHE A 132 -6.00 14.22 2.51
N PHE A 133 -5.16 15.21 2.32
CA PHE A 133 -5.02 16.36 3.20
C PHE A 133 -5.52 17.59 2.46
N ILE A 134 -6.54 18.24 3.00
CA ILE A 134 -7.35 19.24 2.30
C ILE A 134 -7.35 20.52 3.09
N ARG A 135 -7.21 21.63 2.40
CA ARG A 135 -7.35 22.98 2.94
C ARG A 135 -8.65 23.56 2.43
N LEU A 136 -9.55 23.89 3.39
CA LEU A 136 -10.83 24.49 3.12
C LEU A 136 -10.77 25.99 3.41
N ALA A 137 -11.29 26.79 2.49
CA ALA A 137 -11.44 28.23 2.70
C ALA A 137 -12.40 28.48 3.87
N SER A 138 -12.14 29.56 4.58
CA SER A 138 -13.14 30.09 5.52
C SER A 138 -14.14 30.95 4.78
N ASN A 139 -15.42 30.68 4.98
CA ASN A 139 -16.51 31.51 4.43
C ASN A 139 -16.70 32.84 5.22
N GLN A 140 -15.91 33.09 6.24
CA GLN A 140 -15.97 34.28 7.07
C GLN A 140 -14.66 35.07 6.99
N GLU A 141 -14.77 36.36 6.74
CA GLU A 141 -13.64 37.27 6.70
C GLU A 141 -12.89 37.29 8.06
N GLY A 142 -11.58 37.08 8.03
CA GLY A 142 -10.75 37.02 9.24
C GLY A 142 -10.65 35.63 9.91
N VAL A 143 -11.39 34.63 9.47
CA VAL A 143 -11.29 33.26 9.99
C VAL A 143 -10.25 32.47 9.21
N LYS A 144 -9.34 31.79 9.92
CA LYS A 144 -8.28 30.98 9.32
C LYS A 144 -8.85 29.78 8.56
N ALA A 145 -8.20 29.44 7.43
CA ALA A 145 -8.50 28.22 6.68
C ALA A 145 -8.49 26.97 7.58
N THR A 146 -9.45 26.08 7.36
CA THR A 146 -9.57 24.83 8.09
C THR A 146 -8.87 23.72 7.30
N TYR A 147 -8.22 22.82 8.01
CA TYR A 147 -7.59 21.63 7.39
C TYR A 147 -8.40 20.39 7.73
N CYS A 148 -8.48 19.48 6.78
CA CYS A 148 -9.23 18.24 6.92
C CYS A 148 -8.40 17.07 6.40
N PHE A 149 -8.47 15.93 7.10
CA PHE A 149 -8.03 14.64 6.59
C PHE A 149 -9.23 13.85 6.09
N LEU A 150 -9.07 13.21 4.93
CA LEU A 150 -10.03 12.27 4.38
C LEU A 150 -9.29 10.98 4.03
N GLN A 151 -9.56 9.93 4.80
CA GLN A 151 -8.95 8.60 4.59
C GLN A 151 -9.81 7.81 3.62
N ILE A 152 -9.17 7.14 2.68
CA ILE A 152 -9.79 6.13 1.82
C ILE A 152 -9.31 4.77 2.31
N PRO A 153 -10.13 4.02 3.06
CA PRO A 153 -9.73 2.76 3.63
C PRO A 153 -9.41 1.71 2.55
N HIS A 154 -8.42 0.86 2.80
CA HIS A 154 -7.99 -0.19 1.86
C HIS A 154 -9.05 -1.26 1.58
N GLN A 155 -10.13 -1.34 2.37
CA GLN A 155 -11.28 -2.20 2.12
C GLN A 155 -12.03 -1.79 0.84
N ILE A 156 -11.97 -0.50 0.47
CA ILE A 156 -12.54 -0.03 -0.79
C ILE A 156 -11.59 -0.43 -1.94
N PRO A 157 -12.07 -1.16 -2.96
CA PRO A 157 -11.24 -1.50 -4.10
C PRO A 157 -10.65 -0.24 -4.74
N ARG A 158 -9.32 -0.16 -4.85
CA ARG A 158 -8.67 1.02 -5.41
C ARG A 158 -8.97 1.23 -6.89
N ILE A 159 -9.17 0.14 -7.63
CA ILE A 159 -9.50 0.18 -9.05
C ILE A 159 -10.93 -0.30 -9.24
N ILE A 160 -11.78 0.58 -9.74
CA ILE A 160 -13.23 0.38 -9.89
C ILE A 160 -13.57 0.27 -11.37
N ARG A 161 -14.24 -0.83 -11.74
CA ARG A 161 -14.70 -1.05 -13.10
C ARG A 161 -16.10 -0.49 -13.32
N MET A 162 -16.24 0.42 -14.31
CA MET A 162 -17.50 0.98 -14.76
C MET A 162 -17.72 0.71 -16.27
N GLY A 163 -18.42 -0.37 -16.57
CA GLY A 163 -18.58 -0.83 -17.95
C GLY A 163 -17.25 -1.33 -18.54
N LYS A 164 -16.76 -0.68 -19.59
CA LYS A 164 -15.48 -0.98 -20.24
C LYS A 164 -14.30 -0.18 -19.67
N HIS A 165 -14.55 0.79 -18.79
CA HIS A 165 -13.53 1.66 -18.23
C HIS A 165 -13.22 1.35 -16.77
N TYR A 166 -12.01 1.75 -16.34
CA TYR A 166 -11.51 1.60 -14.99
C TYR A 166 -11.16 2.97 -14.43
N TYR A 167 -11.51 3.19 -13.17
CA TYR A 167 -11.30 4.43 -12.44
C TYR A 167 -10.58 4.12 -11.14
N PHE A 168 -9.70 5.03 -10.71
CA PHE A 168 -9.14 4.94 -9.37
C PHE A 168 -10.12 5.54 -8.36
N VAL A 169 -10.22 4.91 -7.19
CA VAL A 169 -11.14 5.38 -6.13
C VAL A 169 -10.84 6.81 -5.72
N GLU A 170 -9.55 7.16 -5.60
CA GLU A 170 -9.12 8.52 -5.29
C GLU A 170 -9.58 9.55 -6.33
N ASP A 171 -9.65 9.17 -7.59
CA ASP A 171 -10.13 10.04 -8.68
C ASP A 171 -11.64 10.24 -8.58
N ILE A 172 -12.40 9.20 -8.23
CA ILE A 172 -13.83 9.31 -7.95
C ILE A 172 -14.07 10.20 -6.73
N VAL A 173 -13.34 9.96 -5.63
CA VAL A 173 -13.48 10.73 -4.40
C VAL A 173 -13.21 12.21 -4.62
N ARG A 174 -12.08 12.56 -5.29
CA ARG A 174 -11.77 13.98 -5.56
C ARG A 174 -12.80 14.66 -6.47
N SER A 175 -13.42 13.92 -7.38
CA SER A 175 -14.48 14.46 -8.25
C SER A 175 -15.80 14.73 -7.51
N MET A 176 -15.95 14.21 -6.30
CA MET A 176 -17.12 14.35 -5.43
C MET A 176 -16.86 15.21 -4.18
N PHE A 177 -15.79 15.97 -4.16
CA PHE A 177 -15.45 16.82 -3.02
C PHE A 177 -16.57 17.81 -2.63
N ASP A 178 -17.27 18.36 -3.62
CA ASP A 178 -18.41 19.25 -3.37
C ASP A 178 -19.53 18.56 -2.58
N GLU A 179 -19.77 17.27 -2.83
CA GLU A 179 -20.76 16.49 -2.09
C GLU A 179 -20.27 16.11 -0.69
N ILE A 180 -18.95 15.82 -0.55
CA ILE A 180 -18.35 15.44 0.73
C ILE A 180 -18.30 16.64 1.70
N PHE A 181 -17.95 17.82 1.18
CA PHE A 181 -17.68 19.02 2.00
C PHE A 181 -18.79 20.05 1.98
N ASN A 182 -20.04 19.65 1.57
CA ASN A 182 -21.23 20.51 1.58
C ASN A 182 -20.99 21.88 0.92
N ASN A 183 -20.41 21.87 -0.29
CA ASN A 183 -20.08 23.06 -1.06
C ASN A 183 -19.07 24.02 -0.39
N SER A 184 -18.27 23.55 0.55
CA SER A 184 -17.15 24.34 1.05
C SER A 184 -16.12 24.56 -0.06
N ILE A 185 -15.51 25.73 -0.11
CA ILE A 185 -14.47 26.02 -1.11
C ILE A 185 -13.19 25.29 -0.72
N ILE A 186 -12.73 24.41 -1.59
CA ILE A 186 -11.44 23.72 -1.45
C ILE A 186 -10.37 24.62 -2.07
N GLU A 187 -9.47 25.15 -1.24
CA GLU A 187 -8.37 25.99 -1.73
C GLU A 187 -7.22 25.16 -2.30
N ASP A 188 -6.91 24.05 -1.62
CA ASP A 188 -5.82 23.17 -2.02
C ASP A 188 -6.00 21.79 -1.40
N TYR A 189 -5.44 20.76 -2.03
CA TYR A 189 -5.41 19.41 -1.49
C TYR A 189 -4.19 18.63 -1.99
N MET A 190 -3.80 17.63 -1.24
CA MET A 190 -2.81 16.65 -1.64
C MET A 190 -3.24 15.25 -1.27
N LEU A 191 -2.84 14.31 -2.11
CA LEU A 191 -2.96 12.89 -1.84
C LEU A 191 -1.66 12.41 -1.20
N PHE A 192 -1.74 11.61 -0.14
CA PHE A 192 -0.57 11.08 0.52
C PHE A 192 -0.75 9.66 1.03
N LYS A 193 0.36 8.98 1.20
CA LYS A 193 0.48 7.69 1.86
C LYS A 193 1.59 7.77 2.89
N VAL A 194 1.37 7.18 4.06
CA VAL A 194 2.38 7.04 5.10
C VAL A 194 3.06 5.69 5.03
N ILE A 195 4.32 5.63 5.47
CA ILE A 195 4.99 4.40 5.85
C ILE A 195 5.43 4.60 7.30
N LYS A 196 4.95 3.72 8.17
CA LYS A 196 5.29 3.72 9.58
C LYS A 196 6.48 2.83 9.84
N GLU A 197 7.18 3.12 10.92
CA GLU A 197 8.15 2.16 11.44
C GLU A 197 7.45 0.86 11.85
N CYS A 198 8.11 -0.24 11.59
CA CYS A 198 7.66 -1.56 12.03
C CYS A 198 8.66 -2.07 13.05
N ASP A 199 8.60 -1.51 14.25
CA ASP A 199 9.38 -2.04 15.37
C ASP A 199 8.63 -3.24 15.93
N ALA A 200 9.08 -4.41 15.54
CA ALA A 200 8.53 -5.69 15.98
C ALA A 200 9.39 -6.30 17.08
N GLU A 201 9.85 -5.51 18.05
CA GLU A 201 10.40 -6.10 19.26
C GLU A 201 9.26 -6.79 20.02
N VAL A 202 9.19 -8.09 19.82
CA VAL A 202 8.37 -8.96 20.67
C VAL A 202 9.03 -8.94 22.04
N ASP A 203 8.32 -8.34 23.00
CA ASP A 203 8.76 -8.34 24.39
C ASP A 203 8.94 -9.80 24.84
N HIS A 204 10.16 -10.17 25.21
CA HIS A 204 10.51 -11.54 25.66
C HIS A 204 10.14 -11.78 27.14
N ASP A 205 9.14 -11.06 27.67
CA ASP A 205 8.64 -11.33 29.00
C ASP A 205 7.90 -12.67 29.02
N ASP A 206 8.53 -13.66 29.64
CA ASP A 206 8.00 -15.03 29.75
C ASP A 206 6.70 -15.13 30.55
N ASN A 207 6.29 -14.05 31.25
CA ASN A 207 5.06 -13.99 32.03
C ASN A 207 3.81 -13.60 31.22
N ILE A 208 3.99 -13.16 29.94
CA ILE A 208 2.89 -12.73 29.08
C ILE A 208 2.61 -13.82 28.03
N SER A 209 1.32 -14.15 27.85
CA SER A 209 0.93 -15.13 26.82
C SER A 209 1.39 -14.69 25.41
N ILE A 210 1.70 -15.65 24.54
CA ILE A 210 2.08 -15.36 23.13
C ILE A 210 1.00 -14.53 22.44
N ILE A 211 -0.27 -14.80 22.72
CA ILE A 211 -1.42 -14.07 22.15
C ILE A 211 -1.41 -12.61 22.60
N ASP A 212 -1.16 -12.37 23.89
CA ASP A 212 -1.12 -11.01 24.42
C ASP A 212 0.11 -10.26 23.91
N ARG A 213 1.26 -10.95 23.76
CA ARG A 213 2.46 -10.36 23.13
C ARG A 213 2.18 -9.94 21.69
N VAL A 214 1.55 -10.80 20.89
CA VAL A 214 1.17 -10.47 19.51
C VAL A 214 0.18 -9.32 19.48
N ASN A 215 -0.84 -9.33 20.34
CA ASN A 215 -1.81 -8.24 20.44
C ASN A 215 -1.13 -6.92 20.83
N ASN A 216 -0.20 -6.93 21.79
CA ASN A 216 0.56 -5.75 22.19
C ASN A 216 1.42 -5.20 21.04
N VAL A 217 2.04 -6.06 20.23
CA VAL A 217 2.81 -5.66 19.03
C VAL A 217 1.86 -5.03 18.00
N LEU A 218 0.68 -5.61 17.79
CA LEU A 218 -0.30 -5.06 16.85
C LEU A 218 -0.82 -3.69 17.29
N VAL A 219 -1.12 -3.51 18.58
CA VAL A 219 -1.55 -2.22 19.16
C VAL A 219 -0.42 -1.18 19.06
N LYS A 220 0.81 -1.53 19.44
CA LYS A 220 1.99 -0.66 19.29
C LYS A 220 2.19 -0.25 17.83
N ARG A 221 2.00 -1.17 16.89
CA ARG A 221 2.14 -0.88 15.45
C ARG A 221 1.15 0.17 14.94
N GLU A 222 -0.04 0.26 15.52
CA GLU A 222 -0.99 1.33 15.20
C GLU A 222 -0.52 2.70 15.71
N GLU A 223 0.30 2.74 16.76
CA GLU A 223 0.83 3.94 17.39
C GLU A 223 2.20 4.37 16.83
N ASN A 224 2.84 3.54 16.01
CA ASN A 224 4.18 3.77 15.49
C ASN A 224 4.27 5.05 14.66
N ASN A 225 5.43 5.69 14.72
CA ASN A 225 5.71 6.95 14.05
C ASN A 225 5.73 6.79 12.52
N VAL A 226 5.32 7.85 11.83
CA VAL A 226 5.48 7.93 10.38
C VAL A 226 6.93 8.25 10.07
N ILE A 227 7.60 7.31 9.38
CA ILE A 227 9.03 7.44 9.02
C ILE A 227 9.23 7.98 7.60
N TYR A 228 8.28 7.76 6.71
CA TYR A 228 8.36 8.14 5.31
C TYR A 228 7.00 8.52 4.74
N LEU A 229 6.98 9.44 3.78
CA LEU A 229 5.77 10.01 3.22
C LEU A 229 5.84 10.06 1.70
N ASP A 230 4.94 9.37 1.03
CA ASP A 230 4.67 9.57 -0.39
C ASP A 230 3.60 10.64 -0.56
N VAL A 231 3.83 11.66 -1.39
CA VAL A 231 2.91 12.78 -1.59
C VAL A 231 2.65 13.02 -3.08
N GLU A 232 1.38 13.11 -3.49
CA GLU A 232 0.96 13.57 -4.81
C GLU A 232 0.40 15.00 -4.68
N MET A 233 1.00 15.94 -5.39
CA MET A 233 0.60 17.34 -5.31
C MET A 233 -0.31 17.71 -6.49
N ASN A 234 -1.31 18.54 -6.23
CA ASN A 234 -2.32 18.91 -7.21
C ASN A 234 -1.90 20.07 -8.13
N THR A 235 -0.90 20.85 -7.77
CA THR A 235 -0.53 22.07 -8.50
C THR A 235 0.90 22.05 -9.01
N ASP A 236 1.14 22.73 -10.14
CA ASP A 236 2.49 23.02 -10.63
C ASP A 236 3.17 24.12 -9.81
N ASP A 237 2.39 24.87 -9.04
CA ASP A 237 2.90 25.91 -8.18
C ASP A 237 3.42 25.32 -6.86
N LEU A 238 4.73 25.10 -6.84
CA LEU A 238 5.47 24.64 -5.68
C LEU A 238 5.32 25.55 -4.44
N SER A 239 4.86 26.80 -4.60
CA SER A 239 4.72 27.74 -3.49
C SER A 239 3.50 27.43 -2.63
N THR A 240 2.33 27.24 -3.23
CA THR A 240 1.10 26.93 -2.49
C THR A 240 1.12 25.50 -1.94
N SER A 241 1.51 24.53 -2.76
CA SER A 241 1.72 23.14 -2.35
C SER A 241 2.81 23.02 -1.28
N SER A 242 3.83 23.88 -1.32
CA SER A 242 4.87 23.91 -0.30
C SER A 242 4.32 24.29 1.09
N SER A 243 3.31 25.16 1.18
CA SER A 243 2.70 25.54 2.47
C SER A 243 1.83 24.40 3.05
N LEU A 244 1.05 23.72 2.20
CA LEU A 244 0.24 22.57 2.60
C LEU A 244 1.13 21.39 3.01
N LEU A 245 2.18 21.12 2.26
CA LEU A 245 3.15 20.07 2.55
C LEU A 245 3.92 20.35 3.86
N LYS A 246 4.37 21.60 4.08
CA LYS A 246 5.00 22.00 5.34
C LYS A 246 4.06 21.79 6.53
N LYS A 247 2.76 22.06 6.34
CA LYS A 247 1.76 21.81 7.38
C LYS A 247 1.60 20.32 7.66
N LEU A 248 1.49 19.49 6.61
CA LEU A 248 1.34 18.04 6.73
C LEU A 248 2.56 17.41 7.42
N THR A 249 3.78 17.72 6.95
CA THR A 249 5.01 17.17 7.54
C THR A 249 5.17 17.54 9.02
N LYS A 250 4.82 18.79 9.37
CA LYS A 250 4.82 19.23 10.78
C LYS A 250 3.79 18.46 11.63
N LEU A 251 2.60 18.19 11.10
CA LEU A 251 1.56 17.45 11.81
C LEU A 251 1.96 16.00 12.03
N LEU A 252 2.54 15.36 10.99
CA LEU A 252 2.98 13.98 11.03
C LEU A 252 4.37 13.79 11.68
N LYS A 253 5.06 14.89 12.03
CA LYS A 253 6.43 14.90 12.57
C LYS A 253 7.44 14.21 11.63
N VAL A 254 7.25 14.34 10.31
CA VAL A 254 8.13 13.75 9.30
C VAL A 254 9.09 14.80 8.76
N GLU A 255 10.38 14.48 8.69
CA GLU A 255 11.37 15.35 8.09
C GLU A 255 11.17 15.49 6.57
N ARG A 256 11.44 16.68 6.03
CA ARG A 256 11.28 16.97 4.59
C ARG A 256 12.07 16.02 3.70
N LYS A 257 13.23 15.56 4.14
CA LYS A 257 14.09 14.60 3.40
C LYS A 257 13.46 13.20 3.27
N HIS A 258 12.50 12.85 4.11
CA HIS A 258 11.74 11.60 4.07
C HIS A 258 10.43 11.72 3.27
N VAL A 259 10.29 12.77 2.48
CA VAL A 259 9.11 12.98 1.64
C VAL A 259 9.46 12.78 0.18
N TYR A 260 8.80 11.85 -0.46
CA TYR A 260 8.84 11.68 -1.91
C TYR A 260 7.60 12.32 -2.54
N ALA A 261 7.82 13.41 -3.27
CA ALA A 261 6.77 14.18 -3.93
C ALA A 261 6.69 13.85 -5.42
N ILE A 262 5.48 13.58 -5.90
CA ILE A 262 5.19 13.28 -7.30
C ILE A 262 4.29 14.39 -7.85
N ASN A 263 4.60 14.86 -9.07
CA ASN A 263 3.73 15.80 -9.76
C ASN A 263 2.52 15.08 -10.37
N THR A 264 1.32 15.61 -10.18
CA THR A 264 0.04 15.02 -10.60
C THR A 264 -0.20 14.93 -12.10
N LYS A 265 0.55 15.67 -12.92
CA LYS A 265 0.42 15.62 -14.38
C LYS A 265 0.80 14.28 -14.99
N THR A 266 1.56 13.49 -14.29
CA THR A 266 1.85 12.13 -14.68
C THR A 266 0.78 11.21 -14.12
N VAL A 267 0.32 10.27 -14.92
CA VAL A 267 -0.65 9.21 -14.54
C VAL A 267 -0.01 8.36 -13.42
N GLY A 268 0.16 8.99 -12.24
CA GLY A 268 0.85 8.38 -11.11
C GLY A 268 0.03 7.30 -10.46
N LEU A 269 0.28 6.06 -10.80
CA LEU A 269 0.09 4.96 -9.85
C LEU A 269 1.16 5.11 -8.79
N ARG A 270 0.87 5.94 -7.83
CA ARG A 270 1.77 6.38 -6.81
C ARG A 270 2.27 5.27 -5.90
N THR A 271 1.49 4.26 -5.71
CA THR A 271 1.83 3.09 -4.93
C THR A 271 1.34 1.86 -5.66
N ILE A 272 2.22 1.30 -6.44
CA ILE A 272 2.01 -0.03 -6.97
C ILE A 272 2.34 -0.98 -5.82
N SER A 273 1.32 -1.44 -5.11
CA SER A 273 1.50 -2.61 -4.28
C SER A 273 1.23 -3.85 -5.13
N HIS A 274 1.94 -4.92 -4.85
CA HIS A 274 1.71 -6.23 -5.44
C HIS A 274 0.23 -6.67 -5.36
N GLN A 275 -0.48 -6.26 -4.30
CA GLN A 275 -1.89 -6.54 -4.10
C GLN A 275 -2.79 -5.88 -5.16
N TYR A 276 -2.46 -4.66 -5.60
CA TYR A 276 -3.26 -3.95 -6.60
C TYR A 276 -3.07 -4.50 -8.01
N LEU A 277 -1.86 -4.90 -8.37
CA LEU A 277 -1.59 -5.51 -9.67
C LEU A 277 -2.18 -6.92 -9.79
N LYS A 278 -2.32 -7.64 -8.68
CA LYS A 278 -3.01 -8.94 -8.62
C LYS A 278 -4.54 -8.82 -8.58
N SER A 279 -5.10 -7.63 -8.44
CA SER A 279 -6.56 -7.46 -8.37
C SER A 279 -7.24 -7.98 -9.65
N LYS A 280 -8.39 -8.67 -9.48
CA LYS A 280 -9.19 -9.20 -10.61
C LYS A 280 -9.51 -8.16 -11.71
N PRO A 281 -9.86 -6.89 -11.39
CA PRO A 281 -10.08 -5.87 -12.40
C PRO A 281 -8.85 -5.63 -13.27
N PHE A 282 -7.67 -5.54 -12.69
CA PHE A 282 -6.43 -5.25 -13.40
C PHE A 282 -6.01 -6.42 -14.31
N ARG A 283 -6.13 -7.66 -13.83
CA ARG A 283 -5.88 -8.86 -14.65
C ARG A 283 -6.78 -8.90 -15.89
N LYS A 284 -8.04 -8.50 -15.77
CA LYS A 284 -8.99 -8.57 -16.88
C LYS A 284 -8.74 -7.54 -17.98
N VAL A 285 -8.14 -6.39 -17.65
CA VAL A 285 -7.77 -5.35 -18.61
C VAL A 285 -6.64 -5.79 -19.53
N TYR A 286 -5.73 -6.63 -19.03
CA TYR A 286 -4.53 -7.06 -19.76
C TYR A 286 -4.70 -8.37 -20.53
N ILE A 287 -5.78 -9.11 -20.29
CA ILE A 287 -6.00 -10.43 -20.90
C ILE A 287 -6.52 -10.34 -22.33
N ASP A 288 -7.11 -9.21 -22.72
CA ASP A 288 -7.59 -9.04 -24.11
C ASP A 288 -6.42 -8.75 -25.07
N GLY A 289 -5.61 -9.77 -25.34
CA GLY A 289 -4.57 -9.76 -26.37
C GLY A 289 -3.14 -10.12 -25.97
N ASP A 290 -2.80 -10.16 -24.68
CA ASP A 290 -1.46 -10.58 -24.23
C ASP A 290 -1.49 -12.02 -23.69
N ALA A 291 -0.51 -12.82 -24.08
CA ALA A 291 -0.30 -14.14 -23.48
C ALA A 291 -0.11 -14.00 -21.98
N VAL A 292 -0.90 -14.71 -21.21
CA VAL A 292 -0.74 -14.82 -19.75
C VAL A 292 -0.08 -16.17 -19.49
N TRP A 293 0.95 -16.20 -18.66
CA TRP A 293 1.49 -17.48 -18.21
C TRP A 293 0.38 -18.27 -17.53
N THR A 294 0.24 -19.54 -17.94
CA THR A 294 -0.66 -20.46 -17.25
C THR A 294 -0.21 -20.56 -15.80
N SER A 295 -1.12 -20.29 -14.88
CA SER A 295 -0.82 -20.40 -13.45
C SER A 295 -0.43 -21.83 -13.15
N PHE A 296 0.76 -22.02 -12.59
CA PHE A 296 1.19 -23.28 -12.02
C PHE A 296 0.20 -23.67 -10.91
N LYS A 297 -0.25 -24.92 -10.93
CA LYS A 297 -1.06 -25.49 -9.85
C LYS A 297 -0.16 -26.36 -8.98
N PRO A 298 0.02 -26.02 -7.70
CA PRO A 298 0.73 -26.89 -6.78
C PRO A 298 0.11 -28.29 -6.73
N LYS A 299 0.92 -29.29 -6.54
CA LYS A 299 0.49 -30.69 -6.46
C LYS A 299 0.68 -31.21 -5.04
N LEU A 300 -0.08 -32.22 -4.68
CA LEU A 300 0.24 -33.00 -3.48
C LEU A 300 1.57 -33.70 -3.69
N PRO A 301 2.37 -33.91 -2.63
CA PRO A 301 3.54 -34.79 -2.68
C PRO A 301 3.14 -36.19 -3.17
N SER A 302 3.98 -36.79 -3.98
CA SER A 302 3.74 -38.15 -4.48
C SER A 302 3.66 -39.17 -3.35
N GLU A 303 4.41 -38.90 -2.31
CA GLU A 303 4.52 -39.70 -1.09
C GLU A 303 3.19 -39.85 -0.33
N LEU A 304 2.34 -38.82 -0.43
CA LEU A 304 1.05 -38.78 0.26
C LEU A 304 -0.15 -39.16 -0.62
N MET A 305 0.07 -39.60 -1.86
CA MET A 305 -1.05 -39.89 -2.77
C MET A 305 -1.87 -41.10 -2.37
N ASP A 306 -1.23 -42.08 -1.71
CA ASP A 306 -1.83 -43.34 -1.33
C ASP A 306 -2.07 -43.43 0.19
N GLU A 307 -1.70 -42.38 0.95
CA GLU A 307 -1.83 -42.34 2.41
C GLU A 307 -3.15 -41.72 2.86
N THR A 308 -3.74 -42.29 3.92
CA THR A 308 -4.97 -41.79 4.54
C THR A 308 -4.72 -40.72 5.60
N SER A 309 -3.55 -40.77 6.23
CA SER A 309 -3.10 -39.87 7.30
C SER A 309 -1.67 -39.42 7.04
N ILE A 310 -1.39 -38.16 7.34
CA ILE A 310 -0.01 -37.62 7.29
C ILE A 310 0.81 -38.19 8.44
N PHE A 311 0.19 -38.49 9.60
CA PHE A 311 0.86 -39.09 10.72
C PHE A 311 1.35 -40.50 10.41
N ASP A 312 0.51 -41.31 9.73
CA ASP A 312 0.92 -42.67 9.33
C ASP A 312 2.19 -42.66 8.48
N TYR A 313 2.29 -41.71 7.54
CA TYR A 313 3.53 -41.52 6.75
C TYR A 313 4.73 -41.08 7.61
N LEU A 314 4.51 -40.11 8.52
CA LEU A 314 5.58 -39.54 9.34
C LEU A 314 6.10 -40.49 10.44
N ASP A 315 5.35 -41.55 10.76
CA ASP A 315 5.83 -42.63 11.63
C ASP A 315 6.93 -43.48 10.97
N ASP A 316 6.88 -43.57 9.63
CA ASP A 316 7.79 -44.41 8.84
C ASP A 316 8.93 -43.62 8.19
N ASP A 317 8.70 -42.35 7.75
CA ASP A 317 9.71 -41.58 7.03
C ASP A 317 9.51 -40.04 7.18
N ASP A 318 10.53 -39.27 6.82
CA ASP A 318 10.50 -37.82 6.82
C ASP A 318 9.83 -37.26 5.54
N LEU A 319 8.98 -36.23 5.70
CA LEU A 319 8.34 -35.54 4.57
C LEU A 319 9.00 -34.19 4.26
N ILE A 320 9.54 -34.04 3.06
CA ILE A 320 10.10 -32.79 2.58
C ILE A 320 9.13 -32.11 1.59
N LEU A 321 8.70 -30.91 1.95
CA LEU A 321 7.82 -30.10 1.10
C LEU A 321 8.61 -29.01 0.38
N HIS A 322 8.42 -28.93 -0.95
CA HIS A 322 9.04 -27.91 -1.79
C HIS A 322 7.99 -26.92 -2.30
N HIS A 323 7.75 -25.85 -1.56
CA HIS A 323 6.86 -24.78 -1.98
C HIS A 323 7.52 -23.84 -3.00
N PRO A 324 6.78 -23.33 -3.99
CA PRO A 324 5.33 -23.44 -4.22
C PRO A 324 4.91 -24.67 -5.07
N TYR A 325 5.79 -25.61 -5.34
CA TYR A 325 5.50 -26.76 -6.21
C TYR A 325 4.64 -27.82 -5.53
N HIS A 326 4.88 -28.07 -4.25
CA HIS A 326 3.96 -28.82 -3.42
C HIS A 326 2.90 -27.90 -2.83
N SER A 327 1.66 -28.41 -2.71
CA SER A 327 0.54 -27.67 -2.15
C SER A 327 0.76 -27.36 -0.67
N TYR A 328 0.47 -26.13 -0.28
CA TYR A 328 0.45 -25.75 1.13
C TYR A 328 -0.71 -26.42 1.89
N ASP A 329 -1.72 -26.94 1.15
CA ASP A 329 -2.83 -27.69 1.75
C ASP A 329 -2.35 -28.93 2.53
N THR A 330 -1.18 -29.48 2.18
CA THR A 330 -0.53 -30.55 2.96
C THR A 330 -0.21 -30.11 4.37
N VAL A 331 0.36 -28.90 4.55
CA VAL A 331 0.67 -28.36 5.87
C VAL A 331 -0.61 -28.02 6.64
N VAL A 332 -1.60 -27.46 5.95
CA VAL A 332 -2.92 -27.17 6.56
C VAL A 332 -3.61 -28.46 7.00
N GLY A 333 -3.57 -29.50 6.16
CA GLY A 333 -4.11 -30.83 6.47
C GLY A 333 -3.46 -31.45 7.69
N PHE A 334 -2.14 -31.39 7.79
CA PHE A 334 -1.38 -31.88 8.96
C PHE A 334 -1.80 -31.16 10.25
N ILE A 335 -1.93 -29.83 10.24
CA ILE A 335 -2.38 -29.07 11.41
C ILE A 335 -3.83 -29.41 11.76
N GLN A 336 -4.70 -29.58 10.77
CA GLN A 336 -6.11 -29.96 11.00
C GLN A 336 -6.24 -31.37 11.58
N GLU A 337 -5.45 -32.32 11.09
CA GLU A 337 -5.37 -33.69 11.62
C GLU A 337 -4.90 -33.65 13.07
N ALA A 338 -3.78 -32.96 13.34
CA ALA A 338 -3.28 -32.77 14.69
C ALA A 338 -4.28 -32.11 15.67
N ALA A 339 -5.06 -31.16 15.19
CA ALA A 339 -6.09 -30.48 15.99
C ALA A 339 -7.29 -31.38 16.34
N ASN A 340 -7.55 -32.41 15.54
CA ASN A 340 -8.66 -33.34 15.74
C ASN A 340 -8.24 -34.66 16.41
N ASP A 341 -6.94 -34.92 16.48
CA ASP A 341 -6.41 -36.13 17.10
C ASP A 341 -6.39 -36.00 18.64
N PRO A 342 -7.09 -36.90 19.39
CA PRO A 342 -7.16 -36.83 20.83
C PRO A 342 -5.83 -37.13 21.54
N ASP A 343 -4.86 -37.75 20.84
CA ASP A 343 -3.57 -38.12 21.39
C ASP A 343 -2.52 -36.97 21.24
N VAL A 344 -2.85 -35.92 20.46
CA VAL A 344 -2.01 -34.73 20.30
C VAL A 344 -2.16 -33.81 21.50
N ILE A 345 -1.08 -33.63 22.24
CA ILE A 345 -1.06 -32.84 23.49
C ILE A 345 -0.87 -31.34 23.19
N SER A 346 -0.06 -30.99 22.18
CA SER A 346 0.23 -29.60 21.82
C SER A 346 0.73 -29.47 20.39
N ILE A 347 0.42 -28.34 19.76
CA ILE A 347 0.98 -27.91 18.48
C ILE A 347 1.92 -26.74 18.74
N LYS A 348 3.18 -26.88 18.36
CA LYS A 348 4.21 -25.82 18.44
C LYS A 348 4.61 -25.43 17.03
N GLN A 349 4.31 -24.20 16.65
CA GLN A 349 4.59 -23.67 15.31
C GLN A 349 5.59 -22.53 15.36
#